data_22ea90c61b57f118bc253e3800d11fe6
#
_entry.id   22ea90c61b57f118bc253e3800d11fe6
#
_cell.length_a   1.000
_cell.length_b   1.000
_cell.length_c   1.000
_cell.angle_alpha   90.00
_cell.angle_beta   90.00
_cell.angle_gamma   90.00
#
_symmetry.space_group_name_H-M   'P 1'
#
loop_
_entity.id
_entity.type
_entity.pdbx_description
1 polymer ?
#
loop_
_entity_poly.entity_id
_entity_poly.type
_entity_poly.pdbx_seq_one_letter_code
_entity_poly.pdbx_strand_id
1 'polypeptide(L)'
;KAHIKSIEFENKKAIGVNYWLNNNLVKVKSNKEIILSAGTIGSPHILQASGIGPAELLKKNNIEVIKDHQSVGKNLTDHLMLRPVYKVKNLETLNDIYYSLTKKLITGLQFFLFRKGPLTVGASYVCGFIKSDTNLETPNLQFHVSPASTDLLGKSSLHKFPGFTPTITNVRPTSRGSIELKSPDTRVSPKIKMNYLSTDEDREIAGKSLKIVRKIVMESNAYKKYQPEELRPGINITDNEELAKEAGKYANTIFHPVSTCRMGNDEGAVVNDRLKAHGLENLRIVDASVMPHITSG
;
A
#
# COMPACT_ATOMS: atom_id res chain seq x y z
N LYS A 1 -0.69 26.26 -1.27
CA LYS A 1 -1.21 25.00 -0.66
C LYS A 1 -1.28 25.19 0.86
N ALA A 2 -2.38 24.77 1.47
CA ALA A 2 -2.52 24.73 2.93
C ALA A 2 -1.98 23.38 3.46
N HIS A 3 -1.29 23.41 4.62
CA HIS A 3 -0.79 22.23 5.31
C HIS A 3 -1.30 22.24 6.75
N ILE A 4 -2.04 21.22 7.14
CA ILE A 4 -2.64 21.14 8.47
C ILE A 4 -1.56 20.97 9.54
N LYS A 5 -1.61 21.81 10.58
CA LYS A 5 -0.78 21.71 11.76
C LYS A 5 -1.44 20.83 12.82
N SER A 6 -2.66 21.21 13.24
CA SER A 6 -3.38 20.52 14.31
C SER A 6 -4.87 20.88 14.30
N ILE A 7 -5.68 20.06 14.95
CA ILE A 7 -7.05 20.37 15.34
C ILE A 7 -7.00 21.05 16.70
N GLU A 8 -7.80 22.10 16.90
CA GLU A 8 -7.97 22.77 18.21
C GLU A 8 -9.13 22.13 19.00
N PHE A 9 -8.89 21.92 20.28
CA PHE A 9 -9.86 21.34 21.19
C PHE A 9 -10.12 22.26 22.39
N GLU A 10 -11.36 22.25 22.84
CA GLU A 10 -11.81 22.82 24.12
C GLU A 10 -12.61 21.73 24.84
N ASN A 11 -12.14 21.26 26.00
CA ASN A 11 -12.77 20.19 26.77
C ASN A 11 -13.14 18.95 25.93
N LYS A 12 -12.22 18.45 25.10
CA LYS A 12 -12.41 17.32 24.17
C LYS A 12 -13.37 17.57 23.00
N LYS A 13 -13.84 18.81 22.81
CA LYS A 13 -14.65 19.23 21.67
C LYS A 13 -13.76 19.87 20.62
N ALA A 14 -13.79 19.38 19.40
CA ALA A 14 -13.10 19.98 18.28
C ALA A 14 -13.78 21.30 17.89
N ILE A 15 -13.02 22.41 17.90
CA ILE A 15 -13.55 23.78 17.70
C ILE A 15 -12.92 24.48 16.49
N GLY A 16 -11.80 24.01 15.97
CA GLY A 16 -11.11 24.65 14.85
C GLY A 16 -9.92 23.87 14.35
N VAL A 17 -9.27 24.42 13.34
CA VAL A 17 -8.10 23.85 12.70
C VAL A 17 -7.01 24.91 12.54
N ASN A 18 -5.79 24.56 12.88
CA ASN A 18 -4.58 25.33 12.60
C ASN A 18 -3.88 24.78 11.36
N TYR A 19 -3.49 25.64 10.44
CA TYR A 19 -2.78 25.25 9.25
C TYR A 19 -1.80 26.32 8.77
N TRP A 20 -0.79 25.93 8.04
CA TRP A 20 0.11 26.85 7.37
C TRP A 20 -0.40 27.16 5.95
N LEU A 21 -0.47 28.46 5.65
CA LEU A 21 -0.69 28.99 4.31
C LEU A 21 0.47 29.90 3.96
N ASN A 22 1.27 29.51 2.95
CA ASN A 22 2.49 30.27 2.57
C ASN A 22 3.39 30.58 3.78
N ASN A 23 3.65 29.59 4.63
CA ASN A 23 4.41 29.65 5.88
C ASN A 23 3.78 30.49 7.03
N ASN A 24 2.65 31.11 6.83
CA ASN A 24 1.92 31.81 7.91
C ASN A 24 0.97 30.83 8.59
N LEU A 25 0.90 30.87 9.91
CA LEU A 25 -0.04 30.09 10.70
C LEU A 25 -1.42 30.78 10.65
N VAL A 26 -2.40 30.05 10.18
CA VAL A 26 -3.81 30.48 10.08
C VAL A 26 -4.67 29.59 10.97
N LYS A 27 -5.63 30.20 11.67
CA LYS A 27 -6.63 29.52 12.50
C LYS A 27 -8.01 29.71 11.91
N VAL A 28 -8.78 28.63 11.82
CA VAL A 28 -10.16 28.64 11.36
C VAL A 28 -11.03 27.91 12.38
N LYS A 29 -12.13 28.53 12.81
CA LYS A 29 -13.11 27.92 13.69
C LYS A 29 -14.13 27.10 12.89
N SER A 30 -14.63 26.04 13.50
CA SER A 30 -15.71 25.23 12.97
C SER A 30 -17.01 25.56 13.68
N ASN A 31 -18.09 25.79 12.94
CA ASN A 31 -19.42 26.08 13.49
C ASN A 31 -20.22 24.81 13.80
N LYS A 32 -19.87 23.66 13.24
CA LYS A 32 -20.59 22.38 13.41
C LYS A 32 -19.66 21.26 13.82
N GLU A 33 -18.94 20.70 12.90
CA GLU A 33 -18.01 19.59 13.13
C GLU A 33 -16.80 19.69 12.21
N ILE A 34 -15.73 19.00 12.56
CA ILE A 34 -14.53 18.83 11.75
C ILE A 34 -14.56 17.42 11.17
N ILE A 35 -14.36 17.31 9.85
CA ILE A 35 -14.25 16.05 9.14
C ILE A 35 -12.80 15.90 8.69
N LEU A 36 -12.09 14.95 9.29
CA LEU A 36 -10.69 14.62 8.96
C LEU A 36 -10.67 13.56 7.87
N SER A 37 -10.14 13.91 6.71
CA SER A 37 -10.03 13.03 5.51
C SER A 37 -8.64 13.14 4.90
N ALA A 38 -7.60 13.00 5.73
CA ALA A 38 -6.21 13.16 5.30
C ALA A 38 -5.53 11.83 4.87
N GLY A 39 -6.32 10.75 4.82
CA GLY A 39 -5.89 9.41 4.43
C GLY A 39 -5.19 8.64 5.54
N THR A 40 -4.88 7.37 5.27
CA THR A 40 -4.37 6.41 6.25
C THR A 40 -3.07 6.85 6.94
N ILE A 41 -2.26 7.67 6.30
CA ILE A 41 -1.02 8.21 6.87
C ILE A 41 -1.26 9.57 7.52
N GLY A 42 -2.01 10.47 6.85
CA GLY A 42 -2.21 11.84 7.29
C GLY A 42 -3.14 11.94 8.49
N SER A 43 -4.23 11.19 8.53
CA SER A 43 -5.23 11.29 9.60
C SER A 43 -4.68 10.93 10.98
N PRO A 44 -4.03 9.78 11.21
CA PRO A 44 -3.41 9.49 12.50
C PRO A 44 -2.27 10.47 12.83
N HIS A 45 -1.53 10.94 11.84
CA HIS A 45 -0.44 11.92 12.05
C HIS A 45 -1.00 13.25 12.58
N ILE A 46 -2.08 13.77 11.99
CA ILE A 46 -2.75 15.00 12.44
C ILE A 46 -3.37 14.79 13.81
N LEU A 47 -4.00 13.64 14.09
CA LEU A 47 -4.56 13.34 15.43
C LEU A 47 -3.46 13.36 16.49
N GLN A 48 -2.34 12.68 16.25
CA GLN A 48 -1.19 12.67 17.16
C GLN A 48 -0.63 14.08 17.37
N ALA A 49 -0.46 14.86 16.32
CA ALA A 49 -0.02 16.26 16.41
C ALA A 49 -1.03 17.17 17.13
N SER A 50 -2.28 16.72 17.26
CA SER A 50 -3.37 17.42 17.97
C SER A 50 -3.60 16.90 19.39
N GLY A 51 -2.71 16.06 19.92
CA GLY A 51 -2.82 15.53 21.27
C GLY A 51 -3.72 14.30 21.43
N ILE A 52 -4.06 13.61 20.33
CA ILE A 52 -4.87 12.39 20.34
C ILE A 52 -4.03 11.22 19.85
N GLY A 53 -3.68 10.31 20.74
CA GLY A 53 -2.82 9.17 20.41
C GLY A 53 -2.17 8.58 21.64
N PRO A 54 -1.20 7.65 21.48
CA PRO A 54 -0.47 7.06 22.60
C PRO A 54 0.22 8.12 23.47
N ALA A 55 -0.18 8.22 24.75
CA ALA A 55 0.27 9.30 25.65
C ALA A 55 1.78 9.40 25.77
N GLU A 56 2.50 8.28 25.80
CA GLU A 56 3.97 8.26 25.86
C GLU A 56 4.61 8.87 24.61
N LEU A 57 4.06 8.54 23.40
CA LEU A 57 4.53 9.11 22.15
C LEU A 57 4.31 10.63 22.13
N LEU A 58 3.15 11.09 22.59
CA LEU A 58 2.81 12.52 22.64
C LEU A 58 3.71 13.27 23.61
N LYS A 59 3.88 12.79 24.82
CA LYS A 59 4.76 13.38 25.86
C LYS A 59 6.22 13.45 25.39
N LYS A 60 6.72 12.40 24.73
CA LYS A 60 8.07 12.37 24.15
C LYS A 60 8.30 13.47 23.13
N ASN A 61 7.25 13.91 22.45
CA ASN A 61 7.29 14.98 21.45
C ASN A 61 6.82 16.34 22.00
N ASN A 62 6.70 16.50 23.33
CA ASN A 62 6.21 17.71 23.99
C ASN A 62 4.83 18.15 23.52
N ILE A 63 3.93 17.20 23.26
CA ILE A 63 2.54 17.44 22.87
C ILE A 63 1.66 17.17 24.07
N GLU A 64 0.77 18.13 24.38
CA GLU A 64 -0.25 17.97 25.42
C GLU A 64 -1.19 16.82 25.07
N VAL A 65 -1.50 15.96 26.04
CA VAL A 65 -2.38 14.82 25.86
C VAL A 65 -3.83 15.25 26.07
N ILE A 66 -4.56 15.45 24.98
CA ILE A 66 -6.02 15.72 25.01
C ILE A 66 -6.77 14.40 25.27
N LYS A 67 -6.34 13.33 24.58
CA LYS A 67 -6.88 11.99 24.76
C LYS A 67 -5.81 10.93 24.53
N ASP A 68 -5.55 10.13 25.57
CA ASP A 68 -4.77 8.90 25.39
C ASP A 68 -5.60 7.89 24.60
N HIS A 69 -5.08 7.48 23.45
CA HIS A 69 -5.68 6.48 22.60
C HIS A 69 -4.60 5.63 21.92
N GLN A 70 -4.35 4.46 22.48
CA GLN A 70 -3.22 3.61 22.09
C GLN A 70 -3.29 3.11 20.64
N SER A 71 -4.49 3.07 20.05
CA SER A 71 -4.70 2.53 18.68
C SER A 71 -4.56 3.56 17.56
N VAL A 72 -4.49 4.86 17.87
CA VAL A 72 -4.27 5.89 16.83
C VAL A 72 -2.91 5.69 16.20
N GLY A 73 -2.91 5.43 14.89
CA GLY A 73 -1.71 5.10 14.11
C GLY A 73 -1.28 3.64 14.18
N LYS A 74 -1.97 2.78 14.92
CA LYS A 74 -1.72 1.32 14.92
C LYS A 74 -2.56 0.60 13.87
N ASN A 75 -2.41 -0.72 13.77
CA ASN A 75 -3.13 -1.59 12.82
C ASN A 75 -2.90 -1.25 11.34
N LEU A 76 -1.88 -0.48 10.99
CA LEU A 76 -1.56 -0.21 9.58
C LEU A 76 -1.49 -1.52 8.81
N THR A 77 -2.35 -1.65 7.82
CA THR A 77 -2.44 -2.82 6.94
C THR A 77 -2.32 -2.35 5.50
N ASP A 78 -1.59 -3.09 4.68
CA ASP A 78 -1.42 -2.79 3.25
C ASP A 78 -1.16 -4.06 2.47
N HIS A 79 -1.39 -4.03 1.18
CA HIS A 79 -1.06 -5.10 0.27
C HIS A 79 0.40 -5.04 -0.15
N LEU A 80 1.17 -6.09 0.18
CA LEU A 80 2.52 -6.27 -0.29
C LEU A 80 2.51 -7.03 -1.62
N MET A 81 3.03 -6.41 -2.65
CA MET A 81 3.17 -6.99 -3.97
C MET A 81 4.53 -7.70 -4.09
N LEU A 82 4.52 -9.03 -4.16
CA LEU A 82 5.69 -9.82 -4.52
C LEU A 82 5.89 -9.76 -6.04
N ARG A 83 7.15 -9.67 -6.48
CA ARG A 83 7.48 -9.36 -7.87
C ARG A 83 8.47 -10.35 -8.48
N PRO A 84 8.06 -11.61 -8.72
CA PRO A 84 8.89 -12.52 -9.48
C PRO A 84 9.11 -11.98 -10.90
N VAL A 85 10.32 -12.17 -11.42
CA VAL A 85 10.72 -11.68 -12.73
C VAL A 85 11.12 -12.85 -13.61
N TYR A 86 10.55 -12.89 -14.80
CA TYR A 86 10.85 -13.89 -15.81
C TYR A 86 11.39 -13.24 -17.07
N LYS A 87 12.52 -13.75 -17.55
CA LYS A 87 13.04 -13.49 -18.90
C LYS A 87 12.36 -14.45 -19.88
N VAL A 88 12.09 -13.99 -21.08
CA VAL A 88 11.42 -14.79 -22.13
C VAL A 88 12.13 -14.66 -23.47
N LYS A 89 11.86 -15.59 -24.37
CA LYS A 89 12.27 -15.56 -25.77
C LYS A 89 11.02 -15.57 -26.66
N ASN A 90 11.19 -15.13 -27.91
CA ASN A 90 10.12 -15.15 -28.93
C ASN A 90 8.82 -14.44 -28.50
N LEU A 91 8.93 -13.44 -27.63
CA LEU A 91 7.82 -12.59 -27.19
C LEU A 91 8.31 -11.16 -27.09
N GLU A 92 7.64 -10.25 -27.78
CA GLU A 92 7.88 -8.81 -27.61
C GLU A 92 7.24 -8.32 -26.31
N THR A 93 8.00 -7.60 -25.52
CA THR A 93 7.56 -7.03 -24.25
C THR A 93 7.68 -5.51 -24.26
N LEU A 94 7.14 -4.83 -23.23
CA LEU A 94 7.31 -3.39 -23.12
C LEU A 94 8.79 -2.98 -22.94
N ASN A 95 9.65 -3.90 -22.49
CA ASN A 95 11.08 -3.66 -22.41
C ASN A 95 11.66 -3.42 -23.82
N ASP A 96 11.26 -4.22 -24.81
CA ASP A 96 11.71 -4.09 -26.20
C ASP A 96 11.25 -2.79 -26.83
N ILE A 97 10.02 -2.41 -26.54
CA ILE A 97 9.46 -1.13 -27.01
C ILE A 97 10.21 0.03 -26.36
N TYR A 98 10.49 -0.05 -25.05
CA TYR A 98 11.16 1.02 -24.31
C TYR A 98 12.57 1.33 -24.82
N TYR A 99 13.33 0.33 -25.26
CA TYR A 99 14.69 0.53 -25.75
C TYR A 99 14.81 0.74 -27.27
N SER A 100 13.72 0.67 -28.04
CA SER A 100 13.70 0.89 -29.48
C SER A 100 13.01 2.19 -29.85
N LEU A 101 13.73 3.12 -30.48
CA LEU A 101 13.16 4.37 -30.97
C LEU A 101 12.07 4.15 -32.03
N THR A 102 12.29 3.23 -32.94
CA THR A 102 11.31 2.88 -33.99
C THR A 102 10.03 2.31 -33.41
N LYS A 103 10.14 1.38 -32.44
CA LYS A 103 8.95 0.81 -31.76
C LYS A 103 8.20 1.86 -30.93
N LYS A 104 8.90 2.76 -30.25
CA LYS A 104 8.28 3.91 -29.56
C LYS A 104 7.47 4.77 -30.52
N LEU A 105 8.05 5.12 -31.67
CA LEU A 105 7.38 5.92 -32.68
C LEU A 105 6.13 5.21 -33.23
N ILE A 106 6.24 3.95 -33.62
CA ILE A 106 5.12 3.15 -34.10
C ILE A 106 4.02 3.05 -33.05
N THR A 107 4.38 2.75 -31.78
CA THR A 107 3.43 2.68 -30.67
C THR A 107 2.74 4.03 -30.42
N GLY A 108 3.50 5.12 -30.49
CA GLY A 108 2.95 6.48 -30.38
C GLY A 108 1.98 6.83 -31.50
N LEU A 109 2.34 6.55 -32.77
CA LEU A 109 1.47 6.75 -33.91
C LEU A 109 0.21 5.89 -33.85
N GLN A 110 0.33 4.63 -33.47
CA GLN A 110 -0.80 3.72 -33.29
C GLN A 110 -1.80 4.28 -32.25
N PHE A 111 -1.29 4.78 -31.14
CA PHE A 111 -2.14 5.40 -30.12
C PHE A 111 -2.77 6.69 -30.61
N PHE A 112 -1.98 7.57 -31.25
CA PHE A 112 -2.48 8.88 -31.71
C PHE A 112 -3.55 8.75 -32.79
N LEU A 113 -3.31 7.90 -33.79
CA LEU A 113 -4.22 7.73 -34.95
C LEU A 113 -5.42 6.82 -34.66
N PHE A 114 -5.20 5.74 -33.92
CA PHE A 114 -6.21 4.66 -33.81
C PHE A 114 -6.70 4.43 -32.39
N ARG A 115 -6.13 5.09 -31.36
CA ARG A 115 -6.42 4.84 -29.95
C ARG A 115 -6.29 3.35 -29.57
N LYS A 116 -5.27 2.68 -30.11
CA LYS A 116 -4.97 1.25 -29.92
C LYS A 116 -3.52 1.04 -29.45
N GLY A 117 -3.23 -0.20 -29.04
CA GLY A 117 -1.88 -0.61 -28.68
C GLY A 117 -1.52 -0.42 -27.19
N PRO A 118 -0.27 -0.64 -26.83
CA PRO A 118 0.18 -0.70 -25.43
C PRO A 118 -0.11 0.55 -24.60
N LEU A 119 -0.20 1.73 -25.22
CA LEU A 119 -0.51 2.97 -24.51
C LEU A 119 -1.99 3.13 -24.12
N THR A 120 -2.86 2.22 -24.52
CA THR A 120 -4.28 2.21 -24.13
C THR A 120 -4.56 1.38 -22.88
N VAL A 121 -3.58 0.62 -22.41
CA VAL A 121 -3.71 -0.34 -21.30
C VAL A 121 -2.82 0.12 -20.15
N GLY A 122 -3.28 -0.10 -18.91
CA GLY A 122 -2.46 0.14 -17.73
C GLY A 122 -1.24 -0.79 -17.66
N ALA A 123 -0.40 -0.60 -16.64
CA ALA A 123 0.83 -1.37 -16.46
C ALA A 123 0.59 -2.89 -16.29
N SER A 124 -0.61 -3.29 -15.86
CA SER A 124 -1.02 -4.69 -15.68
C SER A 124 -2.08 -5.05 -16.71
N TYR A 125 -1.78 -6.04 -17.55
CA TYR A 125 -2.66 -6.46 -18.66
C TYR A 125 -3.68 -7.50 -18.23
N VAL A 126 -3.35 -8.30 -17.23
CA VAL A 126 -4.19 -9.38 -16.72
C VAL A 126 -4.23 -9.29 -15.19
N CYS A 127 -5.42 -9.45 -14.64
CA CYS A 127 -5.66 -9.57 -13.21
C CYS A 127 -6.48 -10.84 -12.96
N GLY A 128 -6.23 -11.51 -11.85
CA GLY A 128 -6.98 -12.69 -11.45
C GLY A 128 -6.86 -12.97 -9.97
N PHE A 129 -7.81 -13.74 -9.44
CA PHE A 129 -7.86 -14.16 -8.05
C PHE A 129 -7.81 -15.66 -7.94
N ILE A 130 -7.00 -16.17 -7.01
CA ILE A 130 -6.89 -17.61 -6.74
C ILE A 130 -6.75 -17.86 -5.23
N LYS A 131 -6.91 -19.12 -4.85
CA LYS A 131 -6.68 -19.59 -3.49
C LYS A 131 -5.23 -20.04 -3.31
N SER A 132 -4.60 -19.65 -2.21
CA SER A 132 -3.28 -20.19 -1.82
C SER A 132 -3.37 -21.65 -1.35
N ASP A 133 -4.57 -22.06 -0.92
CA ASP A 133 -4.89 -23.40 -0.46
C ASP A 133 -6.31 -23.77 -0.92
N THR A 134 -6.51 -25.01 -1.37
CA THR A 134 -7.81 -25.51 -1.86
C THR A 134 -8.92 -25.48 -0.83
N ASN A 135 -8.56 -25.56 0.47
CA ASN A 135 -9.50 -25.58 1.60
C ASN A 135 -10.06 -24.18 1.94
N LEU A 136 -9.50 -23.11 1.38
CA LEU A 136 -10.04 -21.76 1.59
C LEU A 136 -11.40 -21.62 0.92
N GLU A 137 -12.33 -20.98 1.59
CA GLU A 137 -13.67 -20.70 1.03
C GLU A 137 -13.59 -19.73 -0.16
N THR A 138 -12.81 -18.67 -0.01
CA THR A 138 -12.67 -17.61 -1.02
C THR A 138 -11.20 -17.38 -1.39
N PRO A 139 -10.91 -16.85 -2.60
CA PRO A 139 -9.55 -16.47 -3.00
C PRO A 139 -8.91 -15.49 -2.02
N ASN A 140 -7.64 -15.69 -1.73
CA ASN A 140 -6.83 -14.83 -0.89
C ASN A 140 -5.59 -14.28 -1.61
N LEU A 141 -5.37 -14.65 -2.86
CA LEU A 141 -4.27 -14.17 -3.68
C LEU A 141 -4.80 -13.43 -4.90
N GLN A 142 -4.19 -12.31 -5.23
CA GLN A 142 -4.44 -11.52 -6.42
C GLN A 142 -3.20 -11.48 -7.31
N PHE A 143 -3.37 -11.74 -8.59
CA PHE A 143 -2.35 -11.59 -9.62
C PHE A 143 -2.51 -10.31 -10.40
N HIS A 144 -1.37 -9.73 -10.79
CA HIS A 144 -1.28 -8.71 -11.82
C HIS A 144 -0.12 -9.03 -12.74
N VAL A 145 -0.37 -9.22 -14.02
CA VAL A 145 0.68 -9.54 -14.98
C VAL A 145 1.06 -8.30 -15.78
N SER A 146 2.28 -7.84 -15.58
CA SER A 146 2.87 -6.73 -16.34
C SER A 146 3.80 -7.30 -17.43
N PRO A 147 3.62 -6.93 -18.72
CA PRO A 147 4.52 -7.33 -19.79
C PRO A 147 5.81 -6.50 -19.80
N ALA A 148 6.31 -6.16 -18.63
CA ALA A 148 7.56 -5.43 -18.41
C ALA A 148 8.29 -5.99 -17.19
N SER A 149 9.60 -5.81 -17.15
CA SER A 149 10.41 -6.20 -16.01
C SER A 149 11.46 -5.15 -15.67
N THR A 150 11.71 -5.00 -14.35
CA THR A 150 12.70 -4.07 -13.80
C THR A 150 13.19 -4.61 -12.45
N ASP A 151 14.35 -4.16 -11.99
CA ASP A 151 14.87 -4.53 -10.69
C ASP A 151 14.05 -3.96 -9.53
N LEU A 152 13.84 -2.66 -9.53
CA LEU A 152 13.09 -1.96 -8.50
C LEU A 152 12.07 -1.02 -9.15
N LEU A 153 10.80 -1.23 -8.86
CA LEU A 153 9.72 -0.41 -9.40
C LEU A 153 9.91 1.08 -9.02
N GLY A 154 9.91 1.94 -10.04
CA GLY A 154 10.06 3.40 -9.87
C GLY A 154 11.47 3.86 -9.49
N LYS A 155 12.44 2.94 -9.36
CA LYS A 155 13.83 3.28 -9.00
C LYS A 155 14.86 2.81 -10.03
N SER A 156 14.54 1.77 -10.80
CA SER A 156 15.43 1.22 -11.83
C SER A 156 14.79 1.34 -13.21
N SER A 157 15.62 1.43 -14.25
CA SER A 157 15.17 1.30 -15.63
C SER A 157 14.63 -0.10 -15.91
N LEU A 158 13.88 -0.24 -16.99
CA LEU A 158 13.47 -1.58 -17.47
C LEU A 158 14.70 -2.41 -17.85
N HIS A 159 14.61 -3.73 -17.74
CA HIS A 159 15.68 -4.62 -18.22
C HIS A 159 15.87 -4.50 -19.75
N LYS A 160 17.10 -4.68 -20.20
CA LYS A 160 17.45 -4.62 -21.64
C LYS A 160 17.16 -5.94 -22.41
N PHE A 161 16.39 -6.83 -21.82
CA PHE A 161 15.96 -8.10 -22.42
C PHE A 161 14.43 -8.22 -22.34
N PRO A 162 13.79 -9.02 -23.19
CA PRO A 162 12.37 -9.33 -23.08
C PRO A 162 12.05 -9.99 -21.76
N GLY A 163 11.12 -9.43 -21.00
CA GLY A 163 10.76 -9.98 -19.70
C GLY A 163 9.41 -9.46 -19.22
N PHE A 164 8.81 -10.19 -18.30
CA PHE A 164 7.54 -9.85 -17.70
C PHE A 164 7.55 -10.13 -16.19
N THR A 165 6.59 -9.55 -15.49
CA THR A 165 6.47 -9.62 -14.04
C THR A 165 5.05 -10.04 -13.68
N PRO A 166 4.81 -11.33 -13.36
CA PRO A 166 3.54 -11.79 -12.80
C PRO A 166 3.54 -11.53 -11.30
N THR A 167 3.15 -10.34 -10.90
CA THR A 167 3.10 -9.97 -9.48
C THR A 167 2.00 -10.71 -8.75
N ILE A 168 2.21 -11.00 -7.48
CA ILE A 168 1.23 -11.66 -6.62
C ILE A 168 1.16 -11.02 -5.24
N THR A 169 -0.04 -10.93 -4.72
CA THR A 169 -0.35 -10.23 -3.47
C THR A 169 -1.27 -11.08 -2.60
N ASN A 170 -0.95 -11.27 -1.32
CA ASN A 170 -1.90 -11.72 -0.33
C ASN A 170 -2.88 -10.59 -0.04
N VAL A 171 -4.17 -10.76 -0.38
CA VAL A 171 -5.21 -9.73 -0.17
C VAL A 171 -5.80 -9.73 1.24
N ARG A 172 -5.36 -10.65 2.11
CA ARG A 172 -5.77 -10.72 3.52
C ARG A 172 -4.56 -10.85 4.46
N PRO A 173 -3.63 -9.87 4.44
CA PRO A 173 -2.43 -9.96 5.27
C PRO A 173 -2.77 -9.86 6.76
N THR A 174 -2.02 -10.61 7.57
CA THR A 174 -2.12 -10.61 9.04
C THR A 174 -1.09 -9.71 9.71
N SER A 175 -0.02 -9.34 9.02
CA SER A 175 0.99 -8.38 9.49
C SER A 175 0.38 -7.01 9.75
N ARG A 176 0.81 -6.36 10.83
CA ARG A 176 0.35 -5.02 11.23
C ARG A 176 1.51 -4.08 11.45
N GLY A 177 1.38 -2.88 10.93
CA GLY A 177 2.33 -1.80 11.06
C GLY A 177 1.83 -0.64 11.92
N SER A 178 2.53 0.49 11.85
CA SER A 178 2.16 1.70 12.58
C SER A 178 2.61 2.98 11.87
N ILE A 179 1.91 4.07 12.22
CA ILE A 179 2.25 5.46 11.90
C ILE A 179 2.53 6.17 13.23
N GLU A 180 3.71 6.76 13.35
CA GLU A 180 4.13 7.48 14.57
C GLU A 180 4.69 8.86 14.18
N LEU A 181 4.20 9.92 14.81
CA LEU A 181 4.77 11.25 14.57
C LEU A 181 6.23 11.28 15.04
N LYS A 182 7.04 12.11 14.40
CA LYS A 182 8.44 12.37 14.74
C LYS A 182 8.65 13.77 15.33
N SER A 183 7.69 14.64 15.15
CA SER A 183 7.77 16.06 15.49
C SER A 183 6.36 16.64 15.65
N PRO A 184 6.17 17.65 16.52
CA PRO A 184 4.92 18.42 16.54
C PRO A 184 4.63 19.17 15.24
N ASP A 185 5.66 19.36 14.41
CA ASP A 185 5.51 19.97 13.08
C ASP A 185 5.12 18.90 12.06
N THR A 186 3.86 18.88 11.64
CA THR A 186 3.32 17.93 10.67
C THR A 186 3.92 18.04 9.25
N ARG A 187 4.73 19.06 8.98
CA ARG A 187 5.54 19.15 7.75
C ARG A 187 6.70 18.15 7.75
N VAL A 188 7.11 17.68 8.94
CA VAL A 188 8.04 16.56 9.10
C VAL A 188 7.25 15.26 8.91
N SER A 189 7.59 14.47 7.91
CA SER A 189 6.91 13.20 7.65
C SER A 189 6.94 12.26 8.85
N PRO A 190 5.85 11.56 9.17
CA PRO A 190 5.81 10.60 10.27
C PRO A 190 6.72 9.41 10.01
N LYS A 191 6.99 8.63 11.03
CA LYS A 191 7.61 7.31 10.92
C LYS A 191 6.54 6.33 10.44
N ILE A 192 6.74 5.78 9.25
CA ILE A 192 5.89 4.75 8.66
C ILE A 192 6.58 3.41 8.85
N LYS A 193 5.97 2.50 9.58
CA LYS A 193 6.46 1.15 9.83
C LYS A 193 5.45 0.16 9.26
N MET A 194 5.67 -0.29 8.04
CA MET A 194 4.73 -1.20 7.37
C MET A 194 4.70 -2.59 8.01
N ASN A 195 5.86 -3.07 8.46
CA ASN A 195 6.02 -4.35 9.15
C ASN A 195 5.53 -5.56 8.33
N TYR A 196 5.72 -5.52 7.00
CA TYR A 196 5.35 -6.61 6.10
C TYR A 196 6.01 -7.94 6.48
N LEU A 197 5.32 -9.05 6.19
CA LEU A 197 5.80 -10.42 6.42
C LEU A 197 6.26 -10.66 7.88
N SER A 198 5.67 -9.97 8.82
CA SER A 198 6.02 -10.10 10.24
C SER A 198 5.39 -11.32 10.92
N THR A 199 4.35 -11.88 10.33
CA THR A 199 3.68 -13.10 10.83
C THR A 199 4.12 -14.32 10.03
N ASP A 200 4.12 -15.50 10.68
CA ASP A 200 4.43 -16.78 10.03
C ASP A 200 3.43 -17.07 8.89
N GLU A 201 2.16 -16.75 9.11
CA GLU A 201 1.10 -16.91 8.11
C GLU A 201 1.39 -16.13 6.83
N ASP A 202 1.75 -14.85 6.95
CA ASP A 202 2.06 -14.03 5.76
C ASP A 202 3.30 -14.55 5.02
N ARG A 203 4.32 -15.06 5.72
CA ARG A 203 5.51 -15.66 5.11
C ARG A 203 5.18 -16.96 4.39
N GLU A 204 4.39 -17.83 5.04
CA GLU A 204 3.95 -19.10 4.45
C GLU A 204 3.12 -18.86 3.18
N ILE A 205 2.15 -17.91 3.22
CA ILE A 205 1.34 -17.55 2.07
C ILE A 205 2.23 -16.95 0.96
N ALA A 206 3.21 -16.12 1.31
CA ALA A 206 4.14 -15.55 0.34
C ALA A 206 4.93 -16.64 -0.40
N GLY A 207 5.51 -17.60 0.32
CA GLY A 207 6.21 -18.74 -0.27
C GLY A 207 5.31 -19.59 -1.18
N LYS A 208 4.12 -19.97 -0.69
CA LYS A 208 3.12 -20.71 -1.48
C LYS A 208 2.73 -19.96 -2.74
N SER A 209 2.49 -18.65 -2.64
CA SER A 209 2.09 -17.83 -3.76
C SER A 209 3.13 -17.79 -4.87
N LEU A 210 4.41 -17.69 -4.52
CA LEU A 210 5.52 -17.72 -5.48
C LEU A 210 5.65 -19.09 -6.17
N LYS A 211 5.44 -20.20 -5.45
CA LYS A 211 5.39 -21.55 -6.04
C LYS A 211 4.23 -21.69 -7.04
N ILE A 212 3.08 -21.11 -6.75
CA ILE A 212 1.93 -21.11 -7.66
C ILE A 212 2.25 -20.31 -8.93
N VAL A 213 2.86 -19.12 -8.81
CA VAL A 213 3.33 -18.34 -9.97
C VAL A 213 4.31 -19.15 -10.80
N ARG A 214 5.30 -19.77 -10.15
CA ARG A 214 6.30 -20.62 -10.80
C ARG A 214 5.65 -21.76 -11.58
N LYS A 215 4.69 -22.47 -10.98
CA LYS A 215 3.94 -23.52 -11.65
C LYS A 215 3.19 -23.00 -12.88
N ILE A 216 2.50 -21.87 -12.76
CA ILE A 216 1.76 -21.25 -13.88
C ILE A 216 2.73 -20.89 -15.03
N VAL A 217 3.85 -20.27 -14.73
CA VAL A 217 4.78 -19.76 -15.76
C VAL A 217 5.64 -20.87 -16.36
N MET A 218 6.19 -21.76 -15.53
CA MET A 218 7.18 -22.74 -15.97
C MET A 218 6.56 -24.03 -16.52
N GLU A 219 5.38 -24.41 -16.03
CA GLU A 219 4.81 -25.73 -16.36
C GLU A 219 3.65 -25.62 -17.38
N SER A 220 2.98 -24.47 -17.52
CA SER A 220 1.85 -24.35 -18.43
C SER A 220 2.28 -24.36 -19.90
N ASN A 221 1.48 -25.01 -20.76
CA ASN A 221 1.70 -25.04 -22.21
C ASN A 221 1.63 -23.64 -22.85
N ALA A 222 0.90 -22.71 -22.23
CA ALA A 222 0.76 -21.34 -22.72
C ALA A 222 2.10 -20.59 -22.74
N TYR A 223 2.96 -20.83 -21.76
CA TYR A 223 4.24 -20.13 -21.62
C TYR A 223 5.44 -20.89 -22.20
N LYS A 224 5.37 -22.24 -22.35
CA LYS A 224 6.50 -23.07 -22.83
C LYS A 224 7.13 -22.57 -24.13
N LYS A 225 6.33 -22.10 -25.10
CA LYS A 225 6.82 -21.58 -26.39
C LYS A 225 7.70 -20.32 -26.23
N TYR A 226 7.58 -19.61 -25.13
CA TYR A 226 8.36 -18.42 -24.81
C TYR A 226 9.61 -18.71 -23.98
N GLN A 227 9.87 -19.97 -23.63
CA GLN A 227 11.04 -20.45 -22.90
C GLN A 227 11.31 -19.56 -21.66
N PRO A 228 10.38 -19.44 -20.69
CA PRO A 228 10.57 -18.58 -19.54
C PRO A 228 11.73 -19.04 -18.68
N GLU A 229 12.52 -18.09 -18.19
CA GLU A 229 13.62 -18.28 -17.25
C GLU A 229 13.35 -17.41 -16.02
N GLU A 230 13.24 -18.02 -14.83
CA GLU A 230 13.05 -17.28 -13.60
C GLU A 230 14.34 -16.59 -13.16
N LEU A 231 14.33 -15.27 -13.10
CA LEU A 231 15.44 -14.47 -12.60
C LEU A 231 15.30 -14.16 -11.12
N ARG A 232 14.06 -14.01 -10.64
CA ARG A 232 13.73 -13.72 -9.23
C ARG A 232 12.43 -14.41 -8.83
N PRO A 233 12.36 -14.94 -7.60
CA PRO A 233 13.39 -14.94 -6.54
C PRO A 233 14.62 -15.82 -6.84
N GLY A 234 14.54 -16.75 -7.78
CA GLY A 234 15.57 -17.70 -8.18
C GLY A 234 15.08 -19.14 -8.05
N ILE A 235 15.17 -19.89 -9.15
CA ILE A 235 14.57 -21.23 -9.30
C ILE A 235 15.07 -22.24 -8.24
N ASN A 236 16.27 -22.06 -7.72
CA ASN A 236 16.88 -22.97 -6.74
C ASN A 236 16.31 -22.80 -5.31
N ILE A 237 15.61 -21.69 -5.04
CA ILE A 237 14.96 -21.46 -3.74
C ILE A 237 13.62 -22.18 -3.76
N THR A 238 13.43 -23.16 -2.87
CA THR A 238 12.22 -24.01 -2.81
C THR A 238 11.52 -23.97 -1.47
N ASP A 239 12.20 -23.56 -0.40
CA ASP A 239 11.60 -23.37 0.92
C ASP A 239 10.72 -22.13 0.96
N ASN A 240 9.58 -22.16 1.67
CA ASN A 240 8.62 -21.05 1.70
C ASN A 240 9.16 -19.83 2.45
N GLU A 241 9.85 -20.03 3.56
CA GLU A 241 10.43 -18.96 4.36
C GLU A 241 11.58 -18.26 3.60
N GLU A 242 12.43 -19.04 2.95
CA GLU A 242 13.50 -18.50 2.11
C GLU A 242 12.95 -17.74 0.89
N LEU A 243 11.90 -18.25 0.24
CA LEU A 243 11.20 -17.56 -0.85
C LEU A 243 10.62 -16.23 -0.39
N ALA A 244 9.93 -16.22 0.76
CA ALA A 244 9.36 -15.00 1.33
C ALA A 244 10.43 -13.96 1.67
N LYS A 245 11.54 -14.41 2.28
CA LYS A 245 12.69 -13.57 2.64
C LYS A 245 13.35 -12.97 1.41
N GLU A 246 13.60 -13.78 0.39
CA GLU A 246 14.25 -13.32 -0.85
C GLU A 246 13.35 -12.35 -1.61
N ALA A 247 12.07 -12.71 -1.80
CA ALA A 247 11.10 -11.85 -2.49
C ALA A 247 10.85 -10.52 -1.75
N GLY A 248 10.93 -10.52 -0.41
CA GLY A 248 10.81 -9.32 0.41
C GLY A 248 11.82 -8.22 0.06
N LYS A 249 13.00 -8.59 -0.49
CA LYS A 249 14.04 -7.62 -0.88
C LYS A 249 13.63 -6.69 -2.04
N TYR A 250 12.71 -7.13 -2.90
CA TYR A 250 12.23 -6.38 -4.06
C TYR A 250 10.71 -6.28 -4.14
N ALA A 251 10.03 -6.68 -3.07
CA ALA A 251 8.59 -6.46 -2.91
C ALA A 251 8.28 -4.96 -2.76
N ASN A 252 7.06 -4.58 -3.09
CA ASN A 252 6.64 -3.18 -3.00
C ASN A 252 5.18 -3.08 -2.51
N THR A 253 4.85 -1.95 -1.89
CA THR A 253 3.47 -1.57 -1.65
C THR A 253 2.73 -1.37 -2.98
N ILE A 254 1.44 -1.68 -3.02
CA ILE A 254 0.55 -1.26 -4.11
C ILE A 254 -0.32 -0.06 -3.70
N PHE A 255 0.08 0.62 -2.62
CA PHE A 255 -0.51 1.87 -2.14
C PHE A 255 -1.97 1.75 -1.69
N HIS A 256 -2.31 0.66 -1.01
CA HIS A 256 -3.62 0.39 -0.41
C HIS A 256 -3.63 0.44 1.14
N PRO A 257 -2.87 1.34 1.81
CA PRO A 257 -2.80 1.33 3.26
C PRO A 257 -4.14 1.70 3.89
N VAL A 258 -4.50 1.01 4.99
CA VAL A 258 -5.77 1.19 5.73
C VAL A 258 -5.58 1.01 7.24
N SER A 259 -6.63 1.19 8.02
CA SER A 259 -6.85 0.72 9.40
C SER A 259 -6.14 1.50 10.52
N THR A 260 -5.46 2.60 10.25
CA THR A 260 -4.72 3.37 11.27
C THR A 260 -5.59 4.19 12.23
N CYS A 261 -6.89 4.32 11.93
CA CYS A 261 -7.93 4.92 12.77
C CYS A 261 -9.19 4.03 12.73
N ARG A 262 -9.02 2.71 12.87
CA ARG A 262 -10.06 1.73 12.56
C ARG A 262 -11.38 1.99 13.27
N MET A 263 -12.47 1.67 12.58
CA MET A 263 -13.83 1.66 13.05
C MET A 263 -14.11 0.42 13.92
N GLY A 264 -14.99 0.57 14.90
CA GLY A 264 -15.50 -0.52 15.74
C GLY A 264 -16.19 -0.01 16.99
N ASN A 265 -16.67 -0.95 17.81
CA ASN A 265 -17.32 -0.68 19.10
C ASN A 265 -16.50 -1.16 20.30
N ASP A 266 -15.30 -1.73 20.04
CA ASP A 266 -14.36 -2.15 21.08
C ASP A 266 -13.43 -1.02 21.51
N GLU A 267 -12.73 -1.19 22.63
CA GLU A 267 -11.82 -0.18 23.21
C GLU A 267 -10.68 0.24 22.27
N GLY A 268 -10.30 -0.63 21.33
CA GLY A 268 -9.27 -0.35 20.34
C GLY A 268 -9.78 0.42 19.12
N ALA A 269 -11.09 0.67 19.00
CA ALA A 269 -11.65 1.43 17.88
C ALA A 269 -11.44 2.94 18.07
N VAL A 270 -11.04 3.63 16.99
CA VAL A 270 -10.82 5.07 17.00
C VAL A 270 -12.12 5.82 16.68
N VAL A 271 -12.94 5.25 15.80
CA VAL A 271 -14.25 5.80 15.42
C VAL A 271 -15.34 4.73 15.54
N ASN A 272 -16.59 5.17 15.73
CA ASN A 272 -17.77 4.31 15.72
C ASN A 272 -18.29 4.07 14.28
N ASP A 273 -19.42 3.34 14.14
CA ASP A 273 -20.11 3.03 12.90
C ASP A 273 -20.61 4.27 12.11
N ARG A 274 -20.69 5.42 12.79
CA ARG A 274 -21.01 6.72 12.19
C ARG A 274 -19.78 7.58 11.94
N LEU A 275 -18.59 7.00 12.01
CA LEU A 275 -17.29 7.64 11.79
C LEU A 275 -16.97 8.76 12.81
N LYS A 276 -17.70 8.84 13.92
CA LYS A 276 -17.41 9.79 15.00
C LYS A 276 -16.28 9.28 15.87
N ALA A 277 -15.32 10.14 16.19
CA ALA A 277 -14.20 9.81 17.06
C ALA A 277 -14.71 9.50 18.49
N HIS A 278 -14.37 8.31 19.01
CA HIS A 278 -14.76 7.89 20.34
C HIS A 278 -14.25 8.85 21.42
N GLY A 279 -15.16 9.28 22.32
CA GLY A 279 -14.87 10.16 23.47
C GLY A 279 -14.36 11.56 23.08
N LEU A 280 -14.65 12.01 21.87
CA LEU A 280 -14.42 13.36 21.37
C LEU A 280 -15.71 13.88 20.72
N GLU A 281 -15.94 15.18 20.82
CA GLU A 281 -17.08 15.82 20.21
C GLU A 281 -16.69 16.58 18.93
N ASN A 282 -17.63 16.71 18.00
CA ASN A 282 -17.51 17.47 16.76
C ASN A 282 -16.32 17.04 15.86
N LEU A 283 -15.91 15.78 15.93
CA LEU A 283 -14.85 15.21 15.10
C LEU A 283 -15.30 13.90 14.45
N ARG A 284 -15.12 13.81 13.13
CA ARG A 284 -15.22 12.58 12.35
C ARG A 284 -13.92 12.31 11.61
N ILE A 285 -13.66 11.03 11.34
CA ILE A 285 -12.59 10.58 10.45
C ILE A 285 -13.25 9.83 9.31
N VAL A 286 -13.00 10.28 8.07
CA VAL A 286 -13.73 9.81 6.87
C VAL A 286 -12.72 9.58 5.74
N ASP A 287 -11.98 8.50 5.82
CA ASP A 287 -11.03 8.03 4.79
C ASP A 287 -10.68 6.56 5.03
N ALA A 288 -9.75 6.01 4.26
CA ALA A 288 -9.35 4.60 4.35
C ALA A 288 -8.74 4.19 5.70
N SER A 289 -8.33 5.15 6.56
CA SER A 289 -7.81 4.84 7.89
C SER A 289 -8.85 4.17 8.80
N VAL A 290 -10.14 4.38 8.53
CA VAL A 290 -11.22 3.83 9.35
C VAL A 290 -11.59 2.39 9.01
N MET A 291 -11.14 1.84 7.89
CA MET A 291 -11.44 0.46 7.50
C MET A 291 -10.94 -0.50 8.58
N PRO A 292 -11.79 -1.40 9.14
CA PRO A 292 -11.35 -2.38 10.14
C PRO A 292 -10.43 -3.44 9.53
N HIS A 293 -10.66 -3.76 8.27
CA HIS A 293 -9.86 -4.69 7.47
C HIS A 293 -9.63 -4.12 6.08
N ILE A 294 -8.53 -4.53 5.45
CA ILE A 294 -8.29 -4.22 4.04
C ILE A 294 -9.27 -4.99 3.16
N THR A 295 -9.75 -4.37 2.10
CA THR A 295 -10.65 -5.01 1.14
C THR A 295 -9.90 -6.04 0.30
N SER A 296 -10.57 -7.11 -0.10
CA SER A 296 -9.96 -8.20 -0.89
C SER A 296 -10.20 -8.10 -2.40
N GLY A 297 -10.51 -6.92 -2.91
CA GLY A 297 -10.65 -6.67 -4.35
C GLY A 297 -12.06 -6.61 -4.86
#